data_100ee60d09dd701891a5ccf3ee86d845
#
_entry.id   100ee60d09dd701891a5ccf3ee86d845
#
_cell.length_a   1.000
_cell.length_b   1.000
_cell.length_c   1.000
_cell.angle_alpha   90.00
_cell.angle_beta   90.00
_cell.angle_gamma   90.00
#
_symmetry.space_group_name_H-M   'P 1'
#
loop_
_entity.id
_entity.type
_entity.pdbx_description
1 polymer ?
#
loop_
_entity_poly.entity_id
_entity_poly.type
_entity_poly.pdbx_seq_one_letter_code
_entity_poly.pdbx_strand_id
1 'polypeptide(L)'
;RAGTKTAYSFGDSEKKLNDYAWFIDNADFKYQKIGKKKPNPWGLHDMHGNVAEWTMDIFSKEGYDPKSLDNPWSKGRDLYPRVARGGSWNDFPDSLRSTARLPSAKSWKQQDPQLPKSIWYLTDAQWLGFRIVRPLKVPSAEMMESIWNTGVTHDTLE
;
A
#
# COMPACT_ATOMS: atom_id res chain seq x y z
N ARG A 1 -1.65 10.29 6.71
CA ARG A 1 -1.97 10.79 8.07
C ARG A 1 -3.02 11.91 8.08
N ALA A 2 -3.28 12.56 6.94
CA ALA A 2 -4.24 13.66 6.81
C ALA A 2 -4.08 14.74 7.90
N GLY A 3 -2.81 15.17 8.14
CA GLY A 3 -2.46 16.17 9.14
C GLY A 3 -2.33 15.66 10.58
N THR A 4 -2.75 14.40 10.87
CA THR A 4 -2.66 13.84 12.23
C THR A 4 -1.25 13.33 12.56
N LYS A 5 -0.93 13.25 13.86
CA LYS A 5 0.31 12.63 14.37
C LYS A 5 0.05 11.29 15.05
N THR A 6 -1.21 10.91 15.17
CA THR A 6 -1.68 9.70 15.86
C THR A 6 -1.40 8.41 15.07
N ALA A 7 -1.55 7.26 15.72
CA ALA A 7 -1.36 5.95 15.11
C ALA A 7 -2.27 5.75 13.89
N TYR A 8 -3.53 6.16 14.00
CA TYR A 8 -4.51 6.17 12.91
C TYR A 8 -4.94 7.61 12.60
N SER A 9 -5.63 7.83 11.50
CA SER A 9 -6.16 9.13 11.12
C SER A 9 -7.23 9.68 12.09
N PHE A 10 -7.77 8.84 12.96
CA PHE A 10 -8.85 9.13 13.91
C PHE A 10 -8.41 9.09 15.39
N GLY A 11 -7.13 8.85 15.68
CA GLY A 11 -6.57 8.81 17.03
C GLY A 11 -5.59 7.65 17.25
N ASP A 12 -5.18 7.42 18.49
CA ASP A 12 -4.22 6.38 18.85
C ASP A 12 -4.86 5.04 19.19
N SER A 13 -6.14 5.05 19.57
CA SER A 13 -6.85 3.85 20.00
C SER A 13 -7.51 3.11 18.85
N GLU A 14 -7.33 1.80 18.80
CA GLU A 14 -8.00 0.90 17.85
C GLU A 14 -9.50 0.74 18.08
N LYS A 15 -10.06 1.20 19.21
CA LYS A 15 -11.49 1.05 19.55
C LYS A 15 -12.45 1.55 18.47
N LYS A 16 -12.00 2.52 17.65
CA LYS A 16 -12.81 3.07 16.55
C LYS A 16 -12.48 2.45 15.20
N LEU A 17 -11.58 1.46 15.15
CA LEU A 17 -11.08 0.91 13.89
C LEU A 17 -12.21 0.34 13.04
N ASN A 18 -13.22 -0.27 13.66
CA ASN A 18 -14.42 -0.77 12.99
C ASN A 18 -15.17 0.28 12.16
N ASP A 19 -15.09 1.55 12.53
CA ASP A 19 -15.75 2.63 11.79
C ASP A 19 -14.98 3.02 10.51
N TYR A 20 -13.66 2.82 10.50
CA TYR A 20 -12.75 3.37 9.49
C TYR A 20 -12.08 2.32 8.60
N ALA A 21 -12.09 1.04 9.01
CA ALA A 21 -11.31 0.01 8.36
C ALA A 21 -12.08 -1.30 8.17
N TRP A 22 -11.73 -2.01 7.10
CA TRP A 22 -11.97 -3.42 6.93
C TRP A 22 -10.67 -4.17 7.24
N PHE A 23 -10.70 -5.05 8.24
CA PHE A 23 -9.55 -5.77 8.74
C PHE A 23 -9.97 -7.16 9.25
N ILE A 24 -9.08 -7.91 9.85
CA ILE A 24 -9.28 -9.33 10.15
C ILE A 24 -10.56 -9.61 10.96
N ASP A 25 -10.96 -8.71 11.86
CA ASP A 25 -12.11 -8.94 12.74
C ASP A 25 -13.48 -8.65 12.09
N ASN A 26 -13.50 -7.93 10.94
CA ASN A 26 -14.78 -7.46 10.39
C ASN A 26 -14.91 -7.58 8.86
N ALA A 27 -13.88 -8.09 8.17
CA ALA A 27 -13.87 -8.14 6.72
C ALA A 27 -14.41 -9.45 6.13
N ASP A 28 -14.77 -10.43 6.93
CA ASP A 28 -15.30 -11.72 6.47
C ASP A 28 -14.33 -12.42 5.48
N PHE A 29 -13.04 -12.42 5.81
CA PHE A 29 -11.94 -13.05 5.06
C PHE A 29 -11.83 -12.66 3.59
N LYS A 30 -12.26 -11.44 3.24
CA LYS A 30 -12.17 -10.93 1.86
C LYS A 30 -12.14 -9.40 1.85
N TYR A 31 -11.65 -8.84 0.72
CA TYR A 31 -11.80 -7.41 0.47
C TYR A 31 -13.28 -7.01 0.35
N GLN A 32 -13.57 -5.80 0.71
CA GLN A 32 -14.92 -5.25 0.75
C GLN A 32 -15.09 -4.13 -0.28
N LYS A 33 -16.34 -3.78 -0.57
CA LYS A 33 -16.65 -2.66 -1.45
C LYS A 33 -16.04 -1.36 -0.89
N ILE A 34 -15.30 -0.65 -1.74
CA ILE A 34 -14.63 0.61 -1.39
C ILE A 34 -15.62 1.69 -0.92
N GLY A 35 -15.15 2.59 -0.05
CA GLY A 35 -15.90 3.77 0.41
C GLY A 35 -17.04 3.46 1.36
N LYS A 36 -17.06 2.30 2.01
CA LYS A 36 -18.13 1.92 2.96
C LYS A 36 -17.82 2.26 4.41
N LYS A 37 -16.57 2.53 4.71
CA LYS A 37 -16.11 2.98 6.03
C LYS A 37 -15.93 4.50 6.04
N LYS A 38 -15.81 5.11 7.22
CA LYS A 38 -15.59 6.55 7.36
C LYS A 38 -14.26 6.98 6.71
N PRO A 39 -14.22 8.14 6.05
CA PRO A 39 -12.99 8.67 5.46
C PRO A 39 -12.07 9.26 6.55
N ASN A 40 -10.81 9.50 6.15
CA ASN A 40 -9.92 10.32 6.94
C ASN A 40 -10.28 11.83 6.86
N PRO A 41 -9.59 12.73 7.60
CA PRO A 41 -9.88 14.18 7.57
C PRO A 41 -9.77 14.84 6.19
N TRP A 42 -9.13 14.20 5.20
CA TRP A 42 -9.07 14.68 3.82
C TRP A 42 -10.15 14.09 2.90
N GLY A 43 -11.09 13.34 3.45
CA GLY A 43 -12.15 12.69 2.68
C GLY A 43 -11.72 11.42 1.95
N LEU A 44 -10.53 10.87 2.24
CA LEU A 44 -10.03 9.64 1.62
C LEU A 44 -10.51 8.43 2.40
N HIS A 45 -11.17 7.51 1.69
CA HIS A 45 -11.65 6.24 2.24
C HIS A 45 -10.60 5.15 2.15
N ASP A 46 -10.77 4.12 2.98
CA ASP A 46 -9.99 2.87 2.98
C ASP A 46 -8.46 3.10 3.11
N MET A 47 -8.08 4.16 3.85
CA MET A 47 -6.69 4.46 4.17
C MET A 47 -6.11 3.54 5.27
N HIS A 48 -6.98 2.79 5.92
CA HIS A 48 -6.69 1.78 6.93
C HIS A 48 -7.45 0.52 6.54
N GLY A 49 -6.76 -0.57 6.21
CA GLY A 49 -7.37 -1.85 5.86
C GLY A 49 -7.95 -1.92 4.44
N ASN A 50 -8.83 -2.84 4.23
CA ASN A 50 -9.40 -3.31 2.99
C ASN A 50 -8.35 -4.02 2.12
N VAL A 51 -7.57 -3.28 1.34
CA VAL A 51 -6.39 -3.82 0.63
C VAL A 51 -5.17 -2.96 0.94
N ALA A 52 -4.03 -3.59 1.15
CA ALA A 52 -2.76 -2.89 1.22
C ALA A 52 -2.44 -2.30 -0.16
N GLU A 53 -1.89 -1.08 -0.20
CA GLU A 53 -1.70 -0.35 -1.45
C GLU A 53 -0.21 -0.18 -1.76
N TRP A 54 0.15 -0.46 -3.01
CA TRP A 54 1.48 -0.20 -3.52
C TRP A 54 1.88 1.26 -3.39
N THR A 55 3.13 1.49 -3.01
CA THR A 55 3.78 2.79 -3.15
C THR A 55 4.97 2.67 -4.10
N MET A 56 5.55 3.82 -4.47
CA MET A 56 6.70 3.86 -5.39
C MET A 56 8.03 3.60 -4.67
N ASP A 57 8.04 3.59 -3.33
CA ASP A 57 9.25 3.45 -2.54
C ASP A 57 9.84 2.03 -2.56
N ILE A 58 11.17 1.95 -2.55
CA ILE A 58 11.84 0.74 -2.10
C ILE A 58 11.84 0.70 -0.56
N PHE A 59 11.74 -0.48 0.01
CA PHE A 59 11.69 -0.64 1.46
C PHE A 59 13.10 -0.55 2.06
N SER A 60 13.24 0.31 3.08
CA SER A 60 14.40 0.35 3.97
C SER A 60 13.92 0.23 5.42
N LYS A 61 14.63 -0.53 6.24
CA LYS A 61 14.35 -0.65 7.67
C LYS A 61 14.55 0.68 8.40
N GLU A 62 15.53 1.47 7.96
CA GLU A 62 15.88 2.78 8.51
C GLU A 62 14.83 3.85 8.19
N GLY A 63 13.99 3.62 7.18
CA GLY A 63 13.01 4.58 6.70
C GLY A 63 13.58 5.55 5.67
N TYR A 64 13.07 6.77 5.67
CA TYR A 64 13.58 7.84 4.82
C TYR A 64 14.81 8.50 5.45
N ASP A 65 15.72 9.00 4.59
CA ASP A 65 16.85 9.81 5.05
C ASP A 65 16.32 11.05 5.82
N PRO A 66 16.70 11.23 7.08
CA PRO A 66 16.28 12.38 7.89
C PRO A 66 16.66 13.74 7.28
N LYS A 67 17.67 13.77 6.39
CA LYS A 67 18.12 14.98 5.69
C LYS A 67 17.26 15.32 4.45
N SER A 68 16.44 14.40 4.00
CA SER A 68 15.60 14.54 2.80
C SER A 68 14.14 14.23 3.11
N LEU A 69 13.52 15.04 3.97
CA LEU A 69 12.11 14.86 4.38
C LEU A 69 11.12 15.68 3.56
N ASP A 70 11.59 16.53 2.65
CA ASP A 70 10.73 17.22 1.71
C ASP A 70 10.45 16.34 0.50
N ASN A 71 9.20 15.88 0.36
CA ASN A 71 8.75 14.95 -0.67
C ASN A 71 9.69 13.72 -0.84
N PRO A 72 9.97 12.98 0.24
CA PRO A 72 10.94 11.91 0.21
C PRO A 72 10.45 10.79 -0.72
N TRP A 73 11.33 10.34 -1.59
CA TRP A 73 11.12 9.17 -2.44
C TRP A 73 12.35 8.28 -2.43
N SER A 74 12.22 7.10 -1.85
CA SER A 74 13.26 6.08 -1.86
C SER A 74 13.25 5.32 -3.18
N LYS A 75 13.97 5.85 -4.18
CA LYS A 75 14.17 5.16 -5.48
C LYS A 75 15.09 3.97 -5.32
N GLY A 76 14.86 2.91 -6.09
CA GLY A 76 15.74 1.75 -6.16
C GLY A 76 15.48 0.94 -7.43
N ARG A 77 16.51 0.26 -7.92
CA ARG A 77 16.45 -0.56 -9.14
C ARG A 77 15.88 -1.95 -8.90
N ASP A 78 15.91 -2.42 -7.66
CA ASP A 78 15.46 -3.76 -7.33
C ASP A 78 13.93 -3.86 -7.40
N LEU A 79 13.44 -5.00 -7.86
CA LEU A 79 12.00 -5.33 -7.83
C LEU A 79 11.49 -5.48 -6.40
N TYR A 80 12.31 -5.98 -5.51
CA TYR A 80 11.98 -6.27 -4.12
C TYR A 80 13.09 -5.81 -3.18
N PRO A 81 12.75 -5.45 -1.93
CA PRO A 81 11.38 -5.23 -1.43
C PRO A 81 10.83 -3.84 -1.78
N ARG A 82 9.64 -3.76 -2.32
CA ARG A 82 8.86 -2.52 -2.47
C ARG A 82 7.93 -2.33 -1.29
N VAL A 83 7.49 -1.10 -1.05
CA VAL A 83 6.61 -0.79 0.08
C VAL A 83 5.14 -0.91 -0.32
N ALA A 84 4.37 -1.66 0.47
CA ALA A 84 2.91 -1.55 0.53
C ALA A 84 2.50 -0.91 1.86
N ARG A 85 1.36 -0.23 1.87
CA ARG A 85 0.87 0.54 3.02
C ARG A 85 -0.62 0.35 3.24
N GLY A 86 -1.07 0.80 4.42
CA GLY A 86 -2.49 0.83 4.78
C GLY A 86 -2.98 -0.41 5.52
N GLY A 87 -2.28 -1.53 5.38
CA GLY A 87 -2.79 -2.83 5.82
C GLY A 87 -3.98 -3.30 5.00
N SER A 88 -4.48 -4.50 5.28
CA SER A 88 -5.51 -5.16 4.49
C SER A 88 -6.61 -5.78 5.36
N TRP A 89 -7.57 -6.38 4.70
CA TRP A 89 -8.63 -7.16 5.32
C TRP A 89 -8.12 -8.37 6.13
N ASN A 90 -6.91 -8.83 5.86
CA ASN A 90 -6.29 -9.99 6.51
C ASN A 90 -5.27 -9.59 7.60
N ASP A 91 -5.21 -8.31 7.94
CA ASP A 91 -4.22 -7.79 8.89
C ASP A 91 -4.82 -7.43 10.24
N PHE A 92 -3.99 -7.50 11.27
CA PHE A 92 -4.29 -7.01 12.62
C PHE A 92 -4.14 -5.49 12.72
N PRO A 93 -4.76 -4.85 13.73
CA PRO A 93 -4.76 -3.39 13.91
C PRO A 93 -3.39 -2.71 13.78
N ASP A 94 -2.33 -3.32 14.30
CA ASP A 94 -0.97 -2.77 14.23
C ASP A 94 -0.47 -2.52 12.81
N SER A 95 -0.83 -3.37 11.87
CA SER A 95 -0.45 -3.24 10.45
C SER A 95 -1.23 -2.14 9.72
N LEU A 96 -2.35 -1.69 10.29
CA LEU A 96 -3.21 -0.65 9.72
C LEU A 96 -2.81 0.76 10.16
N ARG A 97 -1.82 0.91 11.04
CA ARG A 97 -1.35 2.23 11.49
C ARG A 97 -0.81 3.06 10.32
N SER A 98 -1.01 4.37 10.39
CA SER A 98 -0.54 5.31 9.35
C SER A 98 0.96 5.24 9.06
N THR A 99 1.77 4.69 9.97
CA THR A 99 3.22 4.51 9.80
C THR A 99 3.63 3.11 9.38
N ALA A 100 2.71 2.15 9.41
CA ALA A 100 3.01 0.78 9.03
C ALA A 100 3.49 0.71 7.57
N ARG A 101 4.52 -0.09 7.33
CA ARG A 101 5.09 -0.34 5.99
C ARG A 101 5.33 -1.83 5.86
N LEU A 102 4.87 -2.39 4.76
CA LEU A 102 5.02 -3.81 4.47
C LEU A 102 6.00 -3.99 3.32
N PRO A 103 7.13 -4.70 3.53
CA PRO A 103 8.06 -5.01 2.45
C PRO A 103 7.49 -6.09 1.54
N SER A 104 7.52 -5.85 0.24
CA SER A 104 7.12 -6.86 -0.73
C SER A 104 8.13 -7.99 -0.84
N ALA A 105 7.66 -9.17 -1.22
CA ALA A 105 8.48 -10.35 -1.41
C ALA A 105 8.20 -11.00 -2.78
N LYS A 106 9.16 -11.74 -3.30
CA LYS A 106 9.00 -12.51 -4.55
C LYS A 106 7.86 -13.52 -4.45
N SER A 107 7.59 -14.06 -3.27
CA SER A 107 6.49 -14.99 -2.99
C SER A 107 5.10 -14.41 -3.33
N TRP A 108 4.93 -13.09 -3.32
CA TRP A 108 3.65 -12.46 -3.69
C TRP A 108 3.25 -12.69 -5.15
N LYS A 109 4.21 -13.09 -6.00
CA LYS A 109 3.98 -13.49 -7.39
C LYS A 109 3.85 -15.00 -7.56
N GLN A 110 3.77 -15.76 -6.50
CA GLN A 110 3.70 -17.20 -6.59
C GLN A 110 2.41 -17.61 -7.30
N GLN A 111 2.56 -18.42 -8.33
CA GLN A 111 1.44 -18.96 -9.07
C GLN A 111 0.91 -20.21 -8.38
N ASP A 112 -0.41 -20.43 -8.50
CA ASP A 112 -1.01 -21.67 -8.06
C ASP A 112 -0.30 -22.87 -8.75
N PRO A 113 0.27 -23.79 -7.99
CA PRO A 113 0.94 -24.97 -8.56
C PRO A 113 -0.02 -26.03 -9.13
N GLN A 114 -1.33 -25.86 -8.98
CA GLN A 114 -2.31 -26.85 -9.44
C GLN A 114 -2.37 -26.94 -10.97
N LEU A 115 -2.58 -28.16 -11.44
CA LEU A 115 -2.87 -28.45 -12.85
C LEU A 115 -4.25 -29.15 -12.97
N PRO A 116 -5.15 -28.69 -13.88
CA PRO A 116 -4.99 -27.56 -14.80
C PRO A 116 -4.89 -26.24 -14.03
N LYS A 117 -4.11 -25.31 -14.55
CA LYS A 117 -3.92 -23.98 -13.91
C LYS A 117 -5.28 -23.34 -13.66
N SER A 118 -5.51 -22.99 -12.41
CA SER A 118 -6.66 -22.18 -12.02
C SER A 118 -6.64 -20.84 -12.76
N ILE A 119 -7.81 -20.25 -12.98
CA ILE A 119 -7.94 -18.85 -13.45
C ILE A 119 -7.36 -17.86 -12.43
N TRP A 120 -7.08 -18.29 -11.23
CA TRP A 120 -6.48 -17.54 -10.13
C TRP A 120 -4.96 -17.66 -10.19
N TYR A 121 -4.34 -16.84 -11.03
CA TYR A 121 -2.92 -16.89 -11.32
C TYR A 121 -2.03 -16.52 -10.13
N LEU A 122 -2.50 -15.66 -9.23
CA LEU A 122 -1.75 -15.09 -8.12
C LEU A 122 -2.59 -15.22 -6.84
N THR A 123 -2.38 -16.27 -6.09
CA THR A 123 -3.18 -16.58 -4.91
C THR A 123 -2.70 -15.88 -3.64
N ASP A 124 -1.41 -15.52 -3.57
CA ASP A 124 -0.80 -15.08 -2.32
C ASP A 124 -0.98 -13.60 -2.00
N ALA A 125 -1.48 -12.78 -2.91
CA ALA A 125 -1.61 -11.34 -2.72
C ALA A 125 -3.04 -10.80 -2.96
N GLN A 126 -4.07 -11.55 -2.63
CA GLN A 126 -5.47 -11.13 -2.73
C GLN A 126 -5.82 -9.92 -1.84
N TRP A 127 -4.97 -9.63 -0.88
CA TRP A 127 -5.05 -8.52 0.04
C TRP A 127 -4.32 -7.27 -0.45
N LEU A 128 -3.73 -7.29 -1.65
CA LEU A 128 -2.90 -6.22 -2.22
C LEU A 128 -3.61 -5.53 -3.38
N GLY A 129 -3.53 -4.22 -3.42
CA GLY A 129 -4.12 -3.38 -4.47
C GLY A 129 -3.29 -2.14 -4.74
N PHE A 130 -3.91 -1.13 -5.31
CA PHE A 130 -3.27 0.15 -5.61
C PHE A 130 -4.30 1.28 -5.63
N ARG A 131 -3.80 2.50 -5.49
CA ARG A 131 -4.58 3.73 -5.61
C ARG A 131 -4.05 4.57 -6.75
N ILE A 132 -4.94 5.05 -7.63
CA ILE A 132 -4.57 5.96 -8.72
C ILE A 132 -4.47 7.38 -8.16
N VAL A 133 -3.37 8.06 -8.48
CA VAL A 133 -3.14 9.46 -8.16
C VAL A 133 -3.10 10.25 -9.46
N ARG A 134 -3.88 11.32 -9.55
CA ARG A 134 -3.86 12.25 -10.67
C ARG A 134 -3.27 13.59 -10.21
N PRO A 135 -2.17 14.07 -10.82
CA PRO A 135 -1.65 15.40 -10.50
C PRO A 135 -2.67 16.50 -10.79
N LEU A 136 -2.72 17.54 -9.97
CA LEU A 136 -3.57 18.69 -10.18
C LEU A 136 -3.20 19.46 -11.45
N LYS A 137 -1.88 19.54 -11.72
CA LYS A 137 -1.32 20.05 -12.98
C LYS A 137 -0.61 18.88 -13.66
N VAL A 138 -0.92 18.67 -14.94
CA VAL A 138 -0.24 17.62 -15.73
C VAL A 138 1.21 18.05 -15.93
N PRO A 139 2.20 17.25 -15.49
CA PRO A 139 3.60 17.54 -15.71
C PRO A 139 4.00 17.46 -17.20
N SER A 140 5.15 18.06 -17.57
CA SER A 140 5.73 17.81 -18.89
C SER A 140 6.07 16.33 -19.09
N ALA A 141 6.25 15.89 -20.35
CA ALA A 141 6.60 14.51 -20.66
C ALA A 141 7.91 14.08 -19.96
N GLU A 142 8.92 14.96 -19.94
CA GLU A 142 10.21 14.72 -19.27
C GLU A 142 10.04 14.59 -17.75
N MET A 143 9.20 15.44 -17.16
CA MET A 143 8.90 15.36 -15.71
C MET A 143 8.09 14.11 -15.39
N MET A 144 7.14 13.71 -16.26
CA MET A 144 6.42 12.46 -16.11
C MET A 144 7.37 11.27 -16.12
N GLU A 145 8.31 11.19 -17.05
CA GLU A 145 9.34 10.14 -17.08
C GLU A 145 10.09 10.07 -15.75
N SER A 146 10.53 11.19 -15.21
CA SER A 146 11.24 11.23 -13.92
C SER A 146 10.38 10.79 -12.73
N ILE A 147 9.09 11.01 -12.78
CA ILE A 147 8.12 10.62 -11.72
C ILE A 147 7.73 9.15 -11.86
N TRP A 148 7.44 8.68 -13.08
CA TRP A 148 6.95 7.32 -13.30
C TRP A 148 8.06 6.27 -13.33
N ASN A 149 9.28 6.68 -13.69
CA ASN A 149 10.42 5.78 -13.75
C ASN A 149 10.89 5.44 -12.33
N THR A 150 10.51 4.28 -11.85
CA THR A 150 10.91 3.75 -10.53
C THR A 150 12.37 3.31 -10.48
N GLY A 151 13.10 3.34 -11.61
CA GLY A 151 14.48 2.86 -11.72
C GLY A 151 14.60 1.36 -11.94
N VAL A 152 13.50 0.61 -12.02
CA VAL A 152 13.52 -0.82 -12.36
C VAL A 152 13.81 -0.96 -13.84
N THR A 153 14.83 -1.72 -14.21
CA THR A 153 15.15 -2.06 -15.60
C THR A 153 14.39 -3.31 -16.03
N HIS A 154 14.11 -3.44 -17.35
CA HIS A 154 13.41 -4.60 -17.90
C HIS A 154 14.14 -5.92 -17.65
N ASP A 155 15.46 -5.89 -17.51
CA ASP A 155 16.32 -7.06 -17.26
C ASP A 155 16.08 -7.71 -15.88
N THR A 156 15.34 -7.06 -14.99
CA THR A 156 14.99 -7.57 -13.67
C THR A 156 13.59 -8.19 -13.59
N LEU A 157 12.91 -8.34 -14.73
CA LEU A 157 11.54 -8.84 -14.79
C LEU A 157 11.44 -10.37 -15.07
N GLU A 158 12.58 -11.06 -15.22
CA GLU A 158 12.67 -12.52 -15.39
C GLU A 158 12.54 -13.30 -14.07
#